data_e6d8035d2245363a0720cad16364fd53
#
_entry.id   e6d8035d2245363a0720cad16364fd53
#
_cell.length_a   1.000
_cell.length_b   1.000
_cell.length_c   1.000
_cell.angle_alpha   90.00
_cell.angle_beta   90.00
_cell.angle_gamma   90.00
#
_symmetry.space_group_name_H-M   'P 1'
#
loop_
_entity.id
_entity.type
_entity.pdbx_description
1 polymer ?
#
loop_
_entity_poly.entity_id
_entity_poly.type
_entity_poly.pdbx_seq_one_letter_code
_entity_poly.pdbx_strand_id
1 'polypeptide(L)'
;MTSCTMCAKDFPSEYKYCPQCGVPFANESDPHYWGRKALTSRLNGDDLSSSIESIKKACALAPGNAHLISGLGSLYYRSGELEKSIEAFKQAVAIKPDYPDAHYDLALSYYRTGQIKLAIKSLEKCVEISRDYLAAYYWLGITYYHVGKEIEAIAAFRHLLALNPASVIANYHLGVNYASLGRYDEAIANFKRVLEVCPDDQAAAYHLGMAYYNAHKISEATGIFRKVVERDPEDQRANQMFEMLTEVPSI
;
A
#
# COMPACT_ATOMS: atom_id res chain seq x y z
N MET A 1 -38.31 -22.86 -15.98
CA MET A 1 -37.08 -23.71 -16.04
C MET A 1 -35.92 -22.78 -16.17
N THR A 2 -34.86 -22.98 -15.39
CA THR A 2 -33.64 -22.18 -15.41
C THR A 2 -32.47 -23.08 -15.77
N SER A 3 -31.70 -22.76 -16.81
CA SER A 3 -30.54 -23.51 -17.25
C SER A 3 -29.33 -23.18 -16.41
N CYS A 4 -28.60 -24.20 -15.94
CA CYS A 4 -27.35 -24.03 -15.26
C CYS A 4 -26.23 -23.68 -16.25
N THR A 5 -25.54 -22.58 -16.06
CA THR A 5 -24.45 -22.12 -16.94
C THR A 5 -23.21 -23.02 -16.86
N MET A 6 -23.07 -23.82 -15.80
CA MET A 6 -21.90 -24.69 -15.57
C MET A 6 -22.09 -26.13 -16.09
N CYS A 7 -23.27 -26.75 -15.86
CA CYS A 7 -23.53 -28.11 -16.25
C CYS A 7 -24.55 -28.23 -17.40
N ALA A 8 -25.03 -27.14 -17.96
CA ALA A 8 -25.97 -27.02 -19.06
C ALA A 8 -27.29 -27.81 -18.89
N LYS A 9 -27.68 -28.13 -17.63
CA LYS A 9 -28.93 -28.80 -17.32
C LYS A 9 -30.00 -27.83 -16.88
N ASP A 10 -31.25 -28.12 -17.23
CA ASP A 10 -32.42 -27.34 -16.85
C ASP A 10 -33.02 -27.87 -15.55
N PHE A 11 -33.42 -26.94 -14.68
CA PHE A 11 -34.08 -27.19 -13.41
C PHE A 11 -35.30 -26.28 -13.22
N PRO A 12 -36.26 -26.65 -12.37
CA PRO A 12 -37.35 -25.78 -12.00
C PRO A 12 -36.85 -24.40 -11.51
N SER A 13 -37.54 -23.32 -11.84
CA SER A 13 -37.14 -21.94 -11.53
C SER A 13 -37.18 -21.61 -10.02
N GLU A 14 -37.73 -22.51 -9.19
CA GLU A 14 -37.74 -22.42 -7.74
C GLU A 14 -36.40 -22.68 -7.07
N TYR A 15 -35.48 -23.37 -7.76
CA TYR A 15 -34.12 -23.59 -7.23
C TYR A 15 -33.28 -22.34 -7.30
N LYS A 16 -32.66 -21.96 -6.18
CA LYS A 16 -31.69 -20.85 -6.11
C LYS A 16 -30.29 -21.29 -6.54
N TYR A 17 -30.01 -22.58 -6.45
CA TYR A 17 -28.71 -23.20 -6.80
C TYR A 17 -28.93 -24.42 -7.63
N CYS A 18 -28.01 -24.71 -8.53
CA CYS A 18 -28.03 -25.95 -9.29
C CYS A 18 -27.87 -27.15 -8.33
N PRO A 19 -28.82 -28.07 -8.29
CA PRO A 19 -28.74 -29.24 -7.41
C PRO A 19 -27.56 -30.17 -7.73
N GLN A 20 -27.02 -30.08 -8.95
CA GLN A 20 -25.96 -30.98 -9.41
C GLN A 20 -24.54 -30.40 -9.15
N CYS A 21 -24.32 -29.11 -9.33
CA CYS A 21 -22.98 -28.51 -9.22
C CYS A 21 -22.90 -27.35 -8.18
N GLY A 22 -23.99 -27.07 -7.47
CA GLY A 22 -24.04 -26.05 -6.43
C GLY A 22 -23.95 -24.61 -6.94
N VAL A 23 -23.82 -24.40 -8.25
CA VAL A 23 -23.72 -23.05 -8.82
C VAL A 23 -25.06 -22.33 -8.70
N PRO A 24 -25.08 -21.08 -8.19
CA PRO A 24 -26.32 -20.31 -8.12
C PRO A 24 -26.85 -19.99 -9.51
N PHE A 25 -28.16 -20.11 -9.69
CA PHE A 25 -28.80 -19.67 -10.94
C PHE A 25 -28.70 -18.16 -11.08
N ALA A 26 -28.63 -17.70 -12.34
CA ALA A 26 -28.62 -16.30 -12.64
C ALA A 26 -29.92 -15.63 -12.15
N ASN A 27 -29.82 -14.86 -11.07
CA ASN A 27 -30.90 -14.02 -10.59
C ASN A 27 -30.46 -12.56 -10.71
N GLU A 28 -30.85 -11.93 -11.79
CA GLU A 28 -30.47 -10.54 -12.08
C GLU A 28 -31.10 -9.53 -11.09
N SER A 29 -32.08 -9.96 -10.28
CA SER A 29 -32.63 -9.16 -9.18
C SER A 29 -31.82 -9.31 -7.89
N ASP A 30 -30.84 -10.22 -7.81
CA ASP A 30 -29.98 -10.43 -6.64
C ASP A 30 -28.69 -9.61 -6.77
N PRO A 31 -28.43 -8.65 -5.87
CA PRO A 31 -27.19 -7.87 -5.87
C PRO A 31 -25.95 -8.76 -5.74
N HIS A 32 -26.05 -9.90 -5.05
CA HIS A 32 -24.93 -10.83 -4.91
C HIS A 32 -24.58 -11.54 -6.23
N TYR A 33 -25.55 -11.75 -7.13
CA TYR A 33 -25.27 -12.27 -8.46
C TYR A 33 -24.31 -11.34 -9.23
N TRP A 34 -24.65 -10.06 -9.27
CA TRP A 34 -23.85 -9.05 -9.96
C TRP A 34 -22.48 -8.82 -9.29
N GLY A 35 -22.45 -8.83 -7.95
CA GLY A 35 -21.19 -8.75 -7.19
C GLY A 35 -20.23 -9.91 -7.52
N ARG A 36 -20.73 -11.13 -7.54
CA ARG A 36 -19.94 -12.32 -7.96
C ARG A 36 -19.51 -12.21 -9.41
N LYS A 37 -20.39 -11.79 -10.32
CA LYS A 37 -20.07 -11.60 -11.74
C LYS A 37 -18.93 -10.60 -11.93
N ALA A 38 -18.95 -9.49 -11.24
CA ALA A 38 -17.86 -8.51 -11.25
C ALA A 38 -16.53 -9.11 -10.77
N LEU A 39 -16.57 -9.97 -9.73
CA LEU A 39 -15.40 -10.65 -9.21
C LEU A 39 -14.86 -11.71 -10.18
N THR A 40 -15.74 -12.53 -10.79
CA THR A 40 -15.33 -13.57 -11.75
C THR A 40 -14.76 -12.97 -13.02
N SER A 41 -15.38 -11.91 -13.57
CA SER A 41 -14.80 -11.16 -14.69
C SER A 41 -13.38 -10.69 -14.41
N ARG A 42 -13.14 -10.19 -13.20
CA ARG A 42 -11.79 -9.78 -12.77
C ARG A 42 -10.80 -10.95 -12.73
N LEU A 43 -11.21 -12.12 -12.25
CA LEU A 43 -10.34 -13.31 -12.14
C LEU A 43 -10.05 -13.94 -13.52
N ASN A 44 -10.98 -13.84 -14.45
CA ASN A 44 -10.84 -14.37 -15.82
C ASN A 44 -10.02 -13.44 -16.73
N GLY A 45 -9.61 -12.24 -16.24
CA GLY A 45 -8.88 -11.27 -17.04
C GLY A 45 -9.76 -10.51 -18.04
N ASP A 46 -11.10 -10.53 -17.85
CA ASP A 46 -12.03 -9.74 -18.63
C ASP A 46 -11.76 -8.23 -18.46
N ASP A 47 -12.25 -7.44 -19.39
CA ASP A 47 -12.13 -5.99 -19.35
C ASP A 47 -12.72 -5.42 -18.03
N LEU A 48 -11.97 -4.51 -17.43
CA LEU A 48 -12.33 -3.84 -16.16
C LEU A 48 -13.68 -3.11 -16.25
N SER A 49 -14.06 -2.62 -17.44
CA SER A 49 -15.34 -1.99 -17.70
C SER A 49 -16.53 -2.95 -17.47
N SER A 50 -16.42 -4.20 -17.86
CA SER A 50 -17.44 -5.24 -17.59
C SER A 50 -17.64 -5.48 -16.10
N SER A 51 -16.55 -5.49 -15.32
CA SER A 51 -16.60 -5.59 -13.86
C SER A 51 -17.28 -4.37 -13.23
N ILE A 52 -16.96 -3.16 -13.71
CA ILE A 52 -17.57 -1.91 -13.25
C ILE A 52 -19.07 -1.88 -13.54
N GLU A 53 -19.51 -2.30 -14.73
CA GLU A 53 -20.95 -2.38 -15.04
C GLU A 53 -21.68 -3.37 -14.14
N SER A 54 -21.09 -4.54 -13.90
CA SER A 54 -21.68 -5.56 -13.03
C SER A 54 -21.82 -5.06 -11.61
N ILE A 55 -20.78 -4.46 -11.02
CA ILE A 55 -20.85 -3.96 -9.65
C ILE A 55 -21.82 -2.75 -9.52
N LYS A 56 -21.94 -1.90 -10.56
CA LYS A 56 -22.95 -0.83 -10.58
C LYS A 56 -24.37 -1.37 -10.49
N LYS A 57 -24.68 -2.47 -11.21
CA LYS A 57 -25.97 -3.13 -11.10
C LYS A 57 -26.19 -3.68 -9.70
N ALA A 58 -25.17 -4.27 -9.07
CA ALA A 58 -25.24 -4.73 -7.69
C ALA A 58 -25.54 -3.56 -6.72
N CYS A 59 -24.84 -2.44 -6.87
CA CYS A 59 -25.06 -1.23 -6.06
C CYS A 59 -26.46 -0.64 -6.25
N ALA A 60 -27.00 -0.64 -7.47
CA ALA A 60 -28.36 -0.16 -7.74
C ALA A 60 -29.43 -1.03 -7.05
N LEU A 61 -29.20 -2.34 -6.95
CA LEU A 61 -30.10 -3.27 -6.26
C LEU A 61 -29.97 -3.23 -4.72
N ALA A 62 -28.79 -2.80 -4.22
CA ALA A 62 -28.51 -2.71 -2.78
C ALA A 62 -27.72 -1.43 -2.45
N PRO A 63 -28.37 -0.24 -2.54
CA PRO A 63 -27.69 1.05 -2.39
C PRO A 63 -27.16 1.31 -0.97
N GLY A 64 -27.63 0.57 0.04
CA GLY A 64 -27.12 0.62 1.42
C GLY A 64 -25.98 -0.36 1.70
N ASN A 65 -25.48 -1.08 0.72
CA ASN A 65 -24.42 -2.07 0.94
C ASN A 65 -23.03 -1.44 0.78
N ALA A 66 -22.41 -1.07 1.90
CA ALA A 66 -21.08 -0.45 1.94
C ALA A 66 -20.00 -1.28 1.26
N HIS A 67 -20.08 -2.62 1.33
CA HIS A 67 -19.07 -3.51 0.72
C HIS A 67 -19.15 -3.50 -0.82
N LEU A 68 -20.34 -3.46 -1.40
CA LEU A 68 -20.49 -3.35 -2.86
C LEU A 68 -20.00 -1.99 -3.35
N ILE A 69 -20.32 -0.92 -2.64
CA ILE A 69 -19.89 0.44 -3.00
C ILE A 69 -18.38 0.59 -2.85
N SER A 70 -17.77 0.03 -1.78
CA SER A 70 -16.32 -0.03 -1.64
C SER A 70 -15.67 -0.84 -2.78
N GLY A 71 -16.28 -1.97 -3.17
CA GLY A 71 -15.85 -2.74 -4.34
C GLY A 71 -15.87 -1.94 -5.64
N LEU A 72 -16.89 -1.11 -5.84
CA LEU A 72 -16.96 -0.18 -6.98
C LEU A 72 -15.84 0.86 -6.90
N GLY A 73 -15.56 1.42 -5.71
CA GLY A 73 -14.44 2.32 -5.46
C GLY A 73 -13.09 1.72 -5.85
N SER A 74 -12.85 0.45 -5.46
CA SER A 74 -11.63 -0.28 -5.80
C SER A 74 -11.49 -0.51 -7.31
N LEU A 75 -12.58 -0.76 -8.03
CA LEU A 75 -12.56 -0.89 -9.49
C LEU A 75 -12.26 0.46 -10.16
N TYR A 76 -12.84 1.56 -9.71
CA TYR A 76 -12.51 2.90 -10.19
C TYR A 76 -11.05 3.29 -9.90
N TYR A 77 -10.52 2.93 -8.72
CA TYR A 77 -9.11 3.14 -8.38
C TYR A 77 -8.18 2.45 -9.39
N ARG A 78 -8.51 1.21 -9.75
CA ARG A 78 -7.73 0.41 -10.71
C ARG A 78 -7.87 0.91 -12.15
N SER A 79 -9.04 1.45 -12.53
CA SER A 79 -9.24 2.06 -13.85
C SER A 79 -8.59 3.46 -13.99
N GLY A 80 -8.08 4.02 -12.88
CA GLY A 80 -7.52 5.37 -12.84
C GLY A 80 -8.56 6.48 -12.71
N GLU A 81 -9.85 6.14 -12.54
CA GLU A 81 -10.94 7.09 -12.31
C GLU A 81 -10.98 7.52 -10.84
N LEU A 82 -9.93 8.23 -10.40
CA LEU A 82 -9.64 8.47 -8.99
C LEU A 82 -10.72 9.30 -8.29
N GLU A 83 -11.32 10.28 -8.95
CA GLU A 83 -12.42 11.09 -8.41
C GLU A 83 -13.65 10.24 -8.12
N LYS A 84 -14.01 9.32 -9.04
CA LYS A 84 -15.12 8.38 -8.82
C LYS A 84 -14.79 7.37 -7.72
N SER A 85 -13.54 6.97 -7.62
CA SER A 85 -13.07 6.11 -6.54
C SER A 85 -13.25 6.78 -5.17
N ILE A 86 -12.80 8.03 -5.03
CA ILE A 86 -12.97 8.83 -3.81
C ILE A 86 -14.46 8.93 -3.44
N GLU A 87 -15.32 9.25 -4.40
CA GLU A 87 -16.75 9.41 -4.14
C GLU A 87 -17.40 8.09 -3.67
N ALA A 88 -17.06 6.97 -4.32
CA ALA A 88 -17.55 5.66 -3.92
C ALA A 88 -17.07 5.27 -2.51
N PHE A 89 -15.79 5.48 -2.18
CA PHE A 89 -15.30 5.19 -0.82
C PHE A 89 -15.89 6.12 0.23
N LYS A 90 -16.11 7.41 -0.07
CA LYS A 90 -16.83 8.33 0.82
C LYS A 90 -18.24 7.84 1.12
N GLN A 91 -18.96 7.36 0.11
CA GLN A 91 -20.29 6.76 0.31
C GLN A 91 -20.21 5.49 1.17
N ALA A 92 -19.21 4.61 0.92
CA ALA A 92 -19.04 3.40 1.69
C ALA A 92 -18.78 3.69 3.19
N VAL A 93 -17.90 4.64 3.52
CA VAL A 93 -17.62 5.01 4.92
C VAL A 93 -18.73 5.82 5.56
N ALA A 94 -19.59 6.50 4.78
CA ALA A 94 -20.78 7.16 5.28
C ALA A 94 -21.85 6.15 5.70
N ILE A 95 -21.99 5.03 4.96
CA ILE A 95 -22.92 3.93 5.30
C ILE A 95 -22.38 3.10 6.46
N LYS A 96 -21.07 2.79 6.45
CA LYS A 96 -20.41 1.98 7.46
C LYS A 96 -19.15 2.70 7.97
N PRO A 97 -19.27 3.58 9.00
CA PRO A 97 -18.15 4.36 9.52
C PRO A 97 -17.02 3.55 10.14
N ASP A 98 -17.29 2.33 10.61
CA ASP A 98 -16.37 1.37 11.21
C ASP A 98 -15.80 0.37 10.18
N TYR A 99 -15.52 0.83 8.95
CA TYR A 99 -15.01 0.01 7.86
C TYR A 99 -13.54 0.39 7.56
N PRO A 100 -12.54 -0.25 8.22
CA PRO A 100 -11.13 0.13 8.10
C PRO A 100 -10.60 0.03 6.68
N ASP A 101 -10.97 -1.03 5.91
CA ASP A 101 -10.53 -1.19 4.53
C ASP A 101 -11.00 -0.03 3.63
N ALA A 102 -12.25 0.43 3.80
CA ALA A 102 -12.77 1.54 3.01
C ALA A 102 -12.08 2.87 3.36
N HIS A 103 -11.72 3.09 4.62
CA HIS A 103 -10.92 4.25 5.04
C HIS A 103 -9.50 4.17 4.48
N TYR A 104 -8.89 3.00 4.47
CA TYR A 104 -7.58 2.76 3.88
C TYR A 104 -7.58 3.02 2.36
N ASP A 105 -8.51 2.44 1.62
CA ASP A 105 -8.63 2.62 0.17
C ASP A 105 -8.97 4.06 -0.22
N LEU A 106 -9.80 4.74 0.58
CA LEU A 106 -10.08 6.18 0.44
C LEU A 106 -8.80 7.00 0.58
N ALA A 107 -7.98 6.65 1.55
CA ALA A 107 -6.70 7.33 1.78
C ALA A 107 -5.73 7.14 0.60
N LEU A 108 -5.64 5.94 0.04
CA LEU A 108 -4.83 5.69 -1.15
C LEU A 108 -5.31 6.49 -2.36
N SER A 109 -6.64 6.63 -2.52
CA SER A 109 -7.23 7.45 -3.58
C SER A 109 -6.89 8.93 -3.39
N TYR A 110 -6.98 9.45 -2.17
CA TYR A 110 -6.55 10.82 -1.83
C TYR A 110 -5.05 11.03 -2.04
N TYR A 111 -4.22 10.04 -1.66
CA TYR A 111 -2.77 10.14 -1.87
C TYR A 111 -2.42 10.25 -3.36
N ARG A 112 -3.02 9.42 -4.21
CA ARG A 112 -2.79 9.47 -5.67
C ARG A 112 -3.28 10.75 -6.34
N THR A 113 -4.25 11.44 -5.75
CA THR A 113 -4.73 12.76 -6.23
C THR A 113 -4.00 13.93 -5.58
N GLY A 114 -2.95 13.68 -4.79
CA GLY A 114 -2.18 14.73 -4.11
C GLY A 114 -2.88 15.36 -2.91
N GLN A 115 -4.03 14.83 -2.49
CA GLN A 115 -4.80 15.31 -1.35
C GLN A 115 -4.26 14.75 -0.02
N ILE A 116 -2.96 14.96 0.24
CA ILE A 116 -2.21 14.28 1.31
C ILE A 116 -2.83 14.47 2.70
N LYS A 117 -3.34 15.68 3.02
CA LYS A 117 -3.99 15.93 4.32
C LYS A 117 -5.25 15.09 4.53
N LEU A 118 -6.02 14.83 3.47
CA LEU A 118 -7.20 13.98 3.52
C LEU A 118 -6.81 12.49 3.60
N ALA A 119 -5.74 12.10 2.92
CA ALA A 119 -5.17 10.76 3.04
C ALA A 119 -4.78 10.46 4.50
N ILE A 120 -4.06 11.37 5.16
CA ILE A 120 -3.68 11.23 6.58
C ILE A 120 -4.93 11.02 7.45
N LYS A 121 -5.96 11.87 7.33
CA LYS A 121 -7.19 11.75 8.13
C LYS A 121 -7.88 10.39 7.94
N SER A 122 -7.90 9.89 6.71
CA SER A 122 -8.53 8.60 6.42
C SER A 122 -7.71 7.44 6.98
N LEU A 123 -6.36 7.51 6.92
CA LEU A 123 -5.48 6.52 7.53
C LEU A 123 -5.54 6.55 9.06
N GLU A 124 -5.57 7.73 9.68
CA GLU A 124 -5.76 7.89 11.13
C GLU A 124 -7.06 7.21 11.56
N LYS A 125 -8.14 7.40 10.78
CA LYS A 125 -9.42 6.73 11.07
C LYS A 125 -9.34 5.21 10.88
N CYS A 126 -8.62 4.73 9.87
CA CYS A 126 -8.38 3.30 9.67
C CYS A 126 -7.70 2.67 10.89
N VAL A 127 -6.61 3.26 11.40
CA VAL A 127 -5.88 2.71 12.56
C VAL A 127 -6.58 2.94 13.90
N GLU A 128 -7.47 3.91 13.99
CA GLU A 128 -8.38 4.07 15.14
C GLU A 128 -9.34 2.88 15.25
N ILE A 129 -9.88 2.43 14.10
CA ILE A 129 -10.83 1.30 14.02
C ILE A 129 -10.08 -0.04 14.17
N SER A 130 -8.95 -0.20 13.47
CA SER A 130 -8.14 -1.43 13.46
C SER A 130 -6.69 -1.10 13.79
N ARG A 131 -6.32 -1.29 15.05
CA ARG A 131 -4.99 -0.93 15.59
C ARG A 131 -3.85 -1.81 15.08
N ASP A 132 -4.15 -2.91 14.42
CA ASP A 132 -3.22 -3.86 13.84
C ASP A 132 -3.12 -3.77 12.31
N TYR A 133 -3.67 -2.72 11.70
CA TYR A 133 -3.68 -2.54 10.25
C TYR A 133 -2.30 -2.08 9.75
N LEU A 134 -1.41 -3.05 9.53
CA LEU A 134 0.00 -2.83 9.14
C LEU A 134 0.17 -1.87 7.96
N ALA A 135 -0.61 -2.07 6.88
CA ALA A 135 -0.51 -1.26 5.68
C ALA A 135 -0.90 0.21 5.93
N ALA A 136 -1.84 0.47 6.84
CA ALA A 136 -2.22 1.84 7.19
C ALA A 136 -1.10 2.58 7.94
N TYR A 137 -0.39 1.92 8.85
CA TYR A 137 0.78 2.51 9.52
C TYR A 137 1.92 2.81 8.55
N TYR A 138 2.15 1.92 7.57
CA TYR A 138 3.12 2.19 6.51
C TYR A 138 2.77 3.48 5.75
N TRP A 139 1.54 3.59 5.27
CA TRP A 139 1.11 4.75 4.51
C TRP A 139 1.00 6.03 5.37
N LEU A 140 0.68 5.91 6.67
CA LEU A 140 0.77 7.04 7.60
C LEU A 140 2.21 7.56 7.67
N GLY A 141 3.18 6.68 7.84
CA GLY A 141 4.59 7.07 7.86
C GLY A 141 5.01 7.81 6.58
N ILE A 142 4.64 7.24 5.41
CA ILE A 142 4.91 7.86 4.11
C ILE A 142 4.23 9.23 3.96
N THR A 143 2.95 9.32 4.29
CA THR A 143 2.18 10.56 4.13
C THR A 143 2.64 11.65 5.09
N TYR A 144 2.99 11.32 6.33
CA TYR A 144 3.58 12.26 7.28
C TYR A 144 4.94 12.77 6.81
N TYR A 145 5.82 11.88 6.32
CA TYR A 145 7.11 12.26 5.74
C TYR A 145 6.94 13.27 4.59
N HIS A 146 6.00 13.04 3.68
CA HIS A 146 5.74 13.94 2.54
C HIS A 146 5.24 15.34 2.94
N VAL A 147 4.70 15.51 4.13
CA VAL A 147 4.26 16.82 4.64
C VAL A 147 5.22 17.41 5.67
N GLY A 148 6.43 16.85 5.82
CA GLY A 148 7.45 17.33 6.73
C GLY A 148 7.12 17.10 8.22
N LYS A 149 6.39 16.04 8.52
CA LYS A 149 6.03 15.61 9.88
C LYS A 149 6.83 14.37 10.27
N GLU A 150 8.15 14.53 10.37
CA GLU A 150 9.09 13.43 10.58
C GLU A 150 8.87 12.72 11.92
N ILE A 151 8.45 13.45 12.96
CA ILE A 151 8.20 12.86 14.29
C ILE A 151 7.00 11.90 14.22
N GLU A 152 5.91 12.33 13.59
CA GLU A 152 4.71 11.51 13.39
C GLU A 152 5.01 10.34 12.43
N ALA A 153 5.84 10.55 11.40
CA ALA A 153 6.29 9.48 10.51
C ALA A 153 7.08 8.41 11.28
N ILE A 154 8.02 8.83 12.12
CA ILE A 154 8.78 7.91 13.00
C ILE A 154 7.82 7.15 13.92
N ALA A 155 6.83 7.81 14.52
CA ALA A 155 5.86 7.15 15.39
C ALA A 155 5.08 6.05 14.64
N ALA A 156 4.61 6.34 13.41
CA ALA A 156 3.90 5.40 12.57
C ALA A 156 4.77 4.19 12.18
N PHE A 157 6.01 4.41 11.73
CA PHE A 157 6.94 3.31 11.38
C PHE A 157 7.38 2.50 12.60
N ARG A 158 7.55 3.13 13.78
CA ARG A 158 7.81 2.39 15.03
C ARG A 158 6.63 1.52 15.42
N HIS A 159 5.41 1.99 15.21
CA HIS A 159 4.21 1.17 15.46
C HIS A 159 4.14 -0.02 14.50
N LEU A 160 4.43 0.23 13.20
CA LEU A 160 4.56 -0.86 12.22
C LEU A 160 5.62 -1.89 12.64
N LEU A 161 6.77 -1.43 13.17
CA LEU A 161 7.84 -2.32 13.63
C LEU A 161 7.46 -3.08 14.90
N ALA A 162 6.65 -2.49 15.79
CA ALA A 162 6.12 -3.17 16.96
C ALA A 162 5.17 -4.32 16.60
N LEU A 163 4.38 -4.14 15.52
CA LEU A 163 3.49 -5.18 14.99
C LEU A 163 4.24 -6.22 14.14
N ASN A 164 5.28 -5.80 13.44
CA ASN A 164 6.13 -6.64 12.60
C ASN A 164 7.61 -6.33 12.83
N PRO A 165 8.26 -6.94 13.85
CA PRO A 165 9.66 -6.67 14.21
C PRO A 165 10.68 -6.94 13.10
N ALA A 166 10.36 -7.82 12.14
CA ALA A 166 11.22 -8.15 11.00
C ALA A 166 11.03 -7.23 9.79
N SER A 167 10.24 -6.17 9.91
CA SER A 167 9.92 -5.28 8.79
C SER A 167 11.17 -4.52 8.31
N VAL A 168 11.76 -4.96 7.22
CA VAL A 168 12.86 -4.29 6.53
C VAL A 168 12.45 -2.87 6.10
N ILE A 169 11.26 -2.75 5.53
CA ILE A 169 10.75 -1.47 5.02
C ILE A 169 10.54 -0.44 6.15
N ALA A 170 10.09 -0.88 7.33
CA ALA A 170 9.95 0.02 8.48
C ALA A 170 11.32 0.53 8.97
N ASN A 171 12.32 -0.36 9.08
CA ASN A 171 13.68 0.05 9.44
C ASN A 171 14.27 1.01 8.40
N TYR A 172 14.08 0.75 7.10
CA TYR A 172 14.56 1.66 6.05
C TYR A 172 13.98 3.07 6.21
N HIS A 173 12.66 3.20 6.32
CA HIS A 173 12.02 4.51 6.47
C HIS A 173 12.31 5.18 7.81
N LEU A 174 12.49 4.43 8.89
CA LEU A 174 12.99 4.97 10.16
C LEU A 174 14.38 5.57 9.98
N GLY A 175 15.29 4.86 9.29
CA GLY A 175 16.62 5.37 8.97
C GLY A 175 16.56 6.69 8.20
N VAL A 176 15.73 6.78 7.16
CA VAL A 176 15.54 8.00 6.37
C VAL A 176 15.01 9.15 7.25
N ASN A 177 13.97 8.92 8.05
CA ASN A 177 13.38 9.96 8.90
C ASN A 177 14.33 10.41 10.02
N TYR A 178 15.10 9.49 10.62
CA TYR A 178 16.11 9.88 11.60
C TYR A 178 17.26 10.69 10.97
N ALA A 179 17.68 10.33 9.75
CA ALA A 179 18.70 11.08 9.02
C ALA A 179 18.22 12.50 8.69
N SER A 180 16.97 12.69 8.28
CA SER A 180 16.41 14.02 8.00
C SER A 180 16.35 14.92 9.24
N LEU A 181 16.19 14.32 10.43
CA LEU A 181 16.25 15.02 11.71
C LEU A 181 17.67 15.22 12.26
N GLY A 182 18.72 14.83 11.53
CA GLY A 182 20.11 14.88 12.00
C GLY A 182 20.45 13.84 13.10
N ARG A 183 19.56 12.87 13.33
CA ARG A 183 19.75 11.79 14.32
C ARG A 183 20.48 10.62 13.67
N TYR A 184 21.75 10.86 13.33
CA TYR A 184 22.51 9.94 12.47
C TYR A 184 22.83 8.60 13.12
N ASP A 185 23.02 8.53 14.44
CA ASP A 185 23.29 7.26 15.12
C ASP A 185 22.06 6.31 15.05
N GLU A 186 20.87 6.84 15.21
CA GLU A 186 19.64 6.05 15.05
C GLU A 186 19.42 5.67 13.57
N ALA A 187 19.73 6.57 12.63
CA ALA A 187 19.67 6.26 11.21
C ALA A 187 20.61 5.12 10.85
N ILE A 188 21.88 5.17 11.30
CA ILE A 188 22.88 4.10 11.13
C ILE A 188 22.37 2.77 11.68
N ALA A 189 21.80 2.77 12.90
CA ALA A 189 21.30 1.55 13.52
C ALA A 189 20.19 0.91 12.68
N ASN A 190 19.27 1.72 12.14
CA ASN A 190 18.17 1.23 11.33
C ASN A 190 18.63 0.73 9.94
N PHE A 191 19.52 1.45 9.24
CA PHE A 191 20.04 0.98 7.96
C PHE A 191 20.89 -0.30 8.10
N LYS A 192 21.64 -0.46 9.21
CA LYS A 192 22.34 -1.71 9.49
C LYS A 192 21.38 -2.89 9.61
N ARG A 193 20.26 -2.73 10.30
CA ARG A 193 19.23 -3.78 10.39
C ARG A 193 18.64 -4.15 9.02
N VAL A 194 18.48 -3.18 8.12
CA VAL A 194 18.09 -3.47 6.73
C VAL A 194 19.14 -4.37 6.07
N LEU A 195 20.41 -4.02 6.17
CA LEU A 195 21.52 -4.75 5.54
C LEU A 195 21.85 -6.11 6.20
N GLU A 196 21.45 -6.31 7.46
CA GLU A 196 21.49 -7.63 8.12
C GLU A 196 20.54 -8.64 7.46
N VAL A 197 19.37 -8.16 7.00
CA VAL A 197 18.35 -8.99 6.34
C VAL A 197 18.54 -9.01 4.82
N CYS A 198 18.87 -7.87 4.24
CA CYS A 198 19.06 -7.67 2.80
C CYS A 198 20.45 -7.08 2.54
N PRO A 199 21.53 -7.90 2.56
CA PRO A 199 22.90 -7.40 2.41
C PRO A 199 23.18 -6.70 1.09
N ASP A 200 22.34 -6.97 0.08
CA ASP A 200 22.47 -6.47 -1.28
C ASP A 200 21.63 -5.22 -1.58
N ASP A 201 20.95 -4.66 -0.56
CA ASP A 201 20.15 -3.44 -0.73
C ASP A 201 21.08 -2.22 -0.92
N GLN A 202 21.28 -1.83 -2.18
CA GLN A 202 22.12 -0.70 -2.56
C GLN A 202 21.62 0.63 -2.00
N ALA A 203 20.31 0.82 -1.94
CA ALA A 203 19.73 2.05 -1.40
C ALA A 203 20.02 2.18 0.10
N ALA A 204 19.83 1.11 0.86
CA ALA A 204 20.17 1.10 2.28
C ALA A 204 21.68 1.28 2.53
N ALA A 205 22.52 0.65 1.72
CA ALA A 205 23.98 0.81 1.81
C ALA A 205 24.41 2.26 1.51
N TYR A 206 23.87 2.87 0.45
CA TYR A 206 24.12 4.27 0.13
C TYR A 206 23.70 5.21 1.28
N HIS A 207 22.47 5.04 1.79
CA HIS A 207 21.98 5.84 2.92
C HIS A 207 22.75 5.59 4.21
N LEU A 208 23.25 4.39 4.46
CA LEU A 208 24.15 4.09 5.58
C LEU A 208 25.48 4.87 5.43
N GLY A 209 26.07 4.86 4.25
CA GLY A 209 27.28 5.65 3.94
C GLY A 209 27.06 7.14 4.19
N MET A 210 25.94 7.69 3.70
CA MET A 210 25.55 9.08 3.94
C MET A 210 25.32 9.39 5.41
N ALA A 211 24.69 8.50 6.16
CA ALA A 211 24.47 8.67 7.60
C ALA A 211 25.81 8.69 8.38
N TYR A 212 26.76 7.83 8.02
CA TYR A 212 28.10 7.87 8.58
C TYR A 212 28.85 9.16 8.22
N TYR A 213 28.77 9.60 6.96
CA TYR A 213 29.37 10.84 6.51
C TYR A 213 28.87 12.06 7.33
N ASN A 214 27.54 12.19 7.44
CA ASN A 214 26.91 13.28 8.19
C ASN A 214 27.16 13.16 9.71
N ALA A 215 27.44 11.97 10.23
CA ALA A 215 27.87 11.75 11.61
C ALA A 215 29.38 12.03 11.82
N HIS A 216 30.10 12.54 10.82
CA HIS A 216 31.54 12.75 10.81
C HIS A 216 32.37 11.46 11.01
N LYS A 217 31.79 10.28 10.74
CA LYS A 217 32.45 8.97 10.80
C LYS A 217 33.01 8.63 9.41
N ILE A 218 34.05 9.39 9.00
CA ILE A 218 34.55 9.38 7.62
C ILE A 218 35.11 8.03 7.20
N SER A 219 35.85 7.35 8.08
CA SER A 219 36.42 6.03 7.82
C SER A 219 35.35 4.98 7.50
N GLU A 220 34.28 4.96 8.29
CA GLU A 220 33.14 4.06 8.10
C GLU A 220 32.37 4.40 6.82
N ALA A 221 32.14 5.69 6.54
CA ALA A 221 31.51 6.14 5.30
C ALA A 221 32.29 5.68 4.08
N THR A 222 33.63 5.91 4.05
CA THR A 222 34.49 5.46 2.98
C THR A 222 34.43 3.94 2.80
N GLY A 223 34.43 3.18 3.90
CA GLY A 223 34.32 1.73 3.87
C GLY A 223 33.01 1.22 3.28
N ILE A 224 31.92 1.91 3.53
CA ILE A 224 30.61 1.56 2.95
C ILE A 224 30.56 1.94 1.46
N PHE A 225 30.97 3.16 1.07
CA PHE A 225 30.94 3.57 -0.33
C PHE A 225 31.88 2.73 -1.20
N ARG A 226 33.06 2.31 -0.69
CA ARG A 226 33.91 1.35 -1.38
C ARG A 226 33.17 0.07 -1.75
N LYS A 227 32.45 -0.53 -0.79
CA LYS A 227 31.67 -1.75 -1.02
C LYS A 227 30.55 -1.55 -2.04
N VAL A 228 29.89 -0.37 -2.03
CA VAL A 228 28.84 -0.06 -3.01
C VAL A 228 29.46 0.04 -4.42
N VAL A 229 30.55 0.77 -4.58
CA VAL A 229 31.28 0.94 -5.86
C VAL A 229 31.88 -0.38 -6.38
N GLU A 230 32.43 -1.21 -5.49
CA GLU A 230 32.94 -2.54 -5.88
C GLU A 230 31.83 -3.45 -6.42
N ARG A 231 30.61 -3.31 -5.91
CA ARG A 231 29.44 -4.10 -6.33
C ARG A 231 28.75 -3.52 -7.57
N ASP A 232 28.63 -2.20 -7.64
CA ASP A 232 28.02 -1.47 -8.74
C ASP A 232 28.92 -0.30 -9.15
N PRO A 233 29.85 -0.54 -10.06
CA PRO A 233 30.75 0.51 -10.57
C PRO A 233 30.03 1.62 -11.35
N GLU A 234 28.79 1.40 -11.77
CA GLU A 234 27.97 2.37 -12.51
C GLU A 234 27.15 3.30 -11.57
N ASP A 235 27.12 3.05 -10.26
CA ASP A 235 26.45 3.97 -9.31
C ASP A 235 27.24 5.27 -9.19
N GLN A 236 26.87 6.26 -10.01
CA GLN A 236 27.52 7.58 -10.06
C GLN A 236 27.50 8.30 -8.70
N ARG A 237 26.44 8.14 -7.90
CA ARG A 237 26.33 8.80 -6.60
C ARG A 237 27.32 8.22 -5.59
N ALA A 238 27.44 6.90 -5.56
CA ALA A 238 28.40 6.23 -4.69
C ALA A 238 29.82 6.50 -5.11
N ASN A 239 30.12 6.52 -6.42
CA ASN A 239 31.43 6.88 -6.96
C ASN A 239 31.83 8.30 -6.55
N GLN A 240 30.98 9.30 -6.76
CA GLN A 240 31.24 10.69 -6.36
C GLN A 240 31.56 10.81 -4.87
N MET A 241 30.78 10.12 -4.02
CA MET A 241 31.03 10.14 -2.57
C MET A 241 32.35 9.45 -2.21
N PHE A 242 32.66 8.32 -2.86
CA PHE A 242 33.90 7.57 -2.61
C PHE A 242 35.11 8.39 -3.03
N GLU A 243 35.11 8.99 -4.22
CA GLU A 243 36.19 9.88 -4.72
C GLU A 243 36.38 11.07 -3.78
N MET A 244 35.30 11.78 -3.45
CA MET A 244 35.34 12.91 -2.53
C MET A 244 35.99 12.56 -1.18
N LEU A 245 35.71 11.37 -0.65
CA LEU A 245 36.20 10.92 0.66
C LEU A 245 37.66 10.40 0.59
N THR A 246 38.14 10.01 -0.58
CA THR A 246 39.51 9.46 -0.79
C THR A 246 40.47 10.49 -1.35
N GLU A 247 39.98 11.51 -2.07
CA GLU A 247 40.81 12.58 -2.65
C GLU A 247 41.13 13.72 -1.68
N VAL A 248 40.61 13.72 -0.45
CA VAL A 248 40.95 14.74 0.55
C VAL A 248 42.44 14.54 0.91
N PRO A 249 43.36 15.51 0.61
CA PRO A 249 44.74 15.41 1.00
C PRO A 249 44.83 15.27 2.52
N SER A 250 45.56 14.27 2.98
CA SER A 250 45.97 14.14 4.38
C SER A 250 46.73 15.41 4.76
N ILE A 251 46.10 16.31 5.51
CA ILE A 251 46.77 17.48 6.10
C ILE A 251 47.54 17.04 7.32
#